data_8197af60a7f4267bdcfb5b5af3774ee2
#
_entry.id   8197af60a7f4267bdcfb5b5af3774ee2
#
_cell.length_a   1.000
_cell.length_b   1.000
_cell.length_c   1.000
_cell.angle_alpha   90.00
_cell.angle_beta   90.00
_cell.angle_gamma   90.00
#
_symmetry.space_group_name_H-M   'P 1'
#
loop_
_entity.id
_entity.type
_entity.pdbx_description
1 polymer ?
#
loop_
_entity_poly.entity_id
_entity_poly.type
_entity_poly.pdbx_seq_one_letter_code
_entity_poly.pdbx_strand_id
1 'polypeptide(L)'
;VVERCDRDRANLSNQRAAAMSRLRECEGGDDGPCLYWANLVRQTKSQRGQAFLRELLVALEALPDKKLIENAIVQDGCSCSLGALAVHRRVAAGENRDAVLAELAAINVDIDDSAWDGEEILPWATHVLAAPFYLADQIASINDDEGGNDETRSTARYDRMVKWLQSQIFEIDVAREVES
;
A
#
# COMPACT_ATOMS: atom_id res chain seq x y z
N VAL A 1 28.48 1.79 -8.62
CA VAL A 1 27.35 2.69 -8.28
C VAL A 1 26.53 2.99 -9.53
N VAL A 2 27.15 3.27 -10.68
CA VAL A 2 26.46 3.61 -11.94
C VAL A 2 25.65 2.44 -12.50
N GLU A 3 26.16 1.20 -12.47
CA GLU A 3 25.45 0.01 -12.98
C GLU A 3 24.17 -0.36 -12.20
N ARG A 4 24.03 0.09 -10.97
CA ARG A 4 22.83 -0.15 -10.16
C ARG A 4 21.69 0.78 -10.59
N CYS A 5 21.99 2.04 -10.85
CA CYS A 5 21.01 3.01 -11.33
C CYS A 5 20.43 2.64 -12.71
N ASP A 6 21.22 2.05 -13.61
CA ASP A 6 20.75 1.68 -14.96
C ASP A 6 19.82 0.45 -14.92
N ARG A 7 20.06 -0.49 -13.99
CA ARG A 7 19.20 -1.66 -13.78
C ARG A 7 17.85 -1.29 -13.21
N ASP A 8 17.82 -0.34 -12.27
CA ASP A 8 16.58 0.15 -11.65
C ASP A 8 15.74 0.96 -12.66
N ARG A 9 16.38 1.74 -13.51
CA ARG A 9 15.73 2.47 -14.60
C ARG A 9 15.11 1.55 -15.64
N ALA A 10 15.79 0.47 -16.02
CA ALA A 10 15.28 -0.53 -16.94
C ALA A 10 14.08 -1.28 -16.36
N ASN A 11 14.08 -1.58 -15.05
CA ASN A 11 12.98 -2.23 -14.37
C ASN A 11 11.73 -1.34 -14.29
N LEU A 12 11.90 -0.06 -14.00
CA LEU A 12 10.82 0.95 -14.02
C LEU A 12 10.22 1.13 -15.43
N SER A 13 11.05 1.10 -16.46
CA SER A 13 10.62 1.16 -17.86
C SER A 13 9.78 -0.07 -18.22
N ASN A 14 10.21 -1.27 -17.81
CA ASN A 14 9.50 -2.52 -18.07
C ASN A 14 8.17 -2.60 -17.30
N GLN A 15 8.10 -2.12 -16.06
CA GLN A 15 6.85 -2.04 -15.29
C GLN A 15 5.86 -1.04 -15.92
N ARG A 16 6.35 0.10 -16.43
CA ARG A 16 5.52 1.06 -17.18
C ARG A 16 5.01 0.47 -18.48
N ALA A 17 5.86 -0.23 -19.21
CA ALA A 17 5.49 -0.91 -20.45
C ALA A 17 4.46 -2.02 -20.19
N ALA A 18 4.61 -2.81 -19.12
CA ALA A 18 3.65 -3.84 -18.72
C ALA A 18 2.30 -3.25 -18.31
N ALA A 19 2.29 -2.15 -17.55
CA ALA A 19 1.06 -1.45 -17.19
C ALA A 19 0.35 -0.85 -18.41
N MET A 20 1.11 -0.28 -19.35
CA MET A 20 0.57 0.27 -20.61
C MET A 20 0.12 -0.83 -21.57
N SER A 21 0.76 -2.01 -21.58
CA SER A 21 0.34 -3.18 -22.35
C SER A 21 -1.01 -3.69 -21.86
N ARG A 22 -1.20 -3.81 -20.55
CA ARG A 22 -2.49 -4.23 -19.96
C ARG A 22 -3.62 -3.25 -20.28
N LEU A 23 -3.35 -1.95 -20.37
CA LEU A 23 -4.34 -0.95 -20.83
C LEU A 23 -4.72 -1.14 -22.30
N ARG A 24 -3.81 -1.65 -23.15
CA ARG A 24 -4.10 -1.95 -24.58
C ARG A 24 -4.86 -3.27 -24.79
N GLU A 25 -4.64 -4.26 -23.91
CA GLU A 25 -5.38 -5.54 -23.97
C GLU A 25 -6.87 -5.40 -23.64
N CYS A 26 -7.26 -4.24 -23.12
CA CYS A 26 -8.65 -3.91 -22.78
C CYS A 26 -9.53 -3.53 -23.98
N GLU A 27 -9.01 -3.44 -25.20
CA GLU A 27 -9.82 -3.11 -26.39
C GLU A 27 -10.80 -4.23 -26.81
N GLY A 28 -10.89 -5.32 -26.02
CA GLY A 28 -11.64 -6.54 -26.32
C GLY A 28 -12.99 -6.73 -25.58
N GLY A 29 -13.58 -5.73 -24.96
CA GLY A 29 -15.01 -5.77 -24.63
C GLY A 29 -15.42 -6.12 -23.19
N ASP A 30 -14.47 -6.24 -22.23
CA ASP A 30 -14.80 -6.29 -20.81
C ASP A 30 -14.21 -5.05 -20.10
N ASP A 31 -15.03 -4.00 -19.97
CA ASP A 31 -14.60 -2.67 -19.52
C ASP A 31 -14.15 -2.63 -18.03
N GLY A 32 -14.49 -3.65 -17.23
CA GLY A 32 -14.27 -3.70 -15.80
C GLY A 32 -12.77 -3.60 -15.38
N PRO A 33 -11.90 -4.52 -15.88
CA PRO A 33 -10.48 -4.48 -15.54
C PRO A 33 -9.77 -3.21 -16.00
N CYS A 34 -10.20 -2.65 -17.14
CA CYS A 34 -9.63 -1.43 -17.70
C CYS A 34 -9.91 -0.19 -16.86
N LEU A 35 -11.14 -0.06 -16.40
CA LEU A 35 -11.56 1.04 -15.52
C LEU A 35 -10.84 0.97 -14.18
N TYR A 36 -10.64 -0.23 -13.63
CA TYR A 36 -9.87 -0.44 -12.42
C TYR A 36 -8.44 0.10 -12.57
N TRP A 37 -7.71 -0.36 -13.58
CA TRP A 37 -6.32 0.06 -13.81
C TRP A 37 -6.18 1.55 -14.14
N ALA A 38 -7.09 2.11 -14.92
CA ALA A 38 -7.11 3.54 -15.21
C ALA A 38 -7.32 4.38 -13.93
N ASN A 39 -8.23 3.94 -13.06
CA ASN A 39 -8.48 4.61 -11.78
C ASN A 39 -7.30 4.47 -10.81
N LEU A 40 -6.69 3.27 -10.72
CA LEU A 40 -5.50 3.04 -9.91
C LEU A 40 -4.35 3.95 -10.35
N VAL A 41 -4.03 4.00 -11.65
CA VAL A 41 -2.98 4.86 -12.19
C VAL A 41 -3.27 6.34 -11.90
N ARG A 42 -4.52 6.78 -12.07
CA ARG A 42 -4.94 8.15 -11.78
C ARG A 42 -4.79 8.48 -10.29
N GLN A 43 -5.22 7.59 -9.39
CA GLN A 43 -5.09 7.78 -7.95
C GLN A 43 -3.63 7.78 -7.52
N THR A 44 -2.83 6.84 -7.98
CA THR A 44 -1.39 6.76 -7.69
C THR A 44 -0.65 8.03 -8.10
N LYS A 45 -0.96 8.61 -9.27
CA LYS A 45 -0.33 9.82 -9.78
C LYS A 45 -0.88 11.12 -9.20
N SER A 46 -2.01 11.08 -8.50
CA SER A 46 -2.60 12.27 -7.88
C SER A 46 -1.72 12.79 -6.74
N GLN A 47 -1.79 14.09 -6.45
CA GLN A 47 -1.12 14.69 -5.29
C GLN A 47 -1.50 13.98 -3.98
N ARG A 48 -2.81 13.67 -3.79
CA ARG A 48 -3.30 12.94 -2.63
C ARG A 48 -2.73 11.51 -2.56
N GLY A 49 -2.69 10.79 -3.68
CA GLY A 49 -2.12 9.44 -3.75
C GLY A 49 -0.63 9.45 -3.44
N GLN A 50 0.13 10.39 -4.01
CA GLN A 50 1.55 10.55 -3.76
C GLN A 50 1.85 10.90 -2.30
N ALA A 51 1.04 11.77 -1.67
CA ALA A 51 1.17 12.08 -0.25
C ALA A 51 0.91 10.83 0.61
N PHE A 52 -0.15 10.08 0.30
CA PHE A 52 -0.50 8.84 0.98
C PHE A 52 0.62 7.78 0.87
N LEU A 53 1.18 7.57 -0.32
CA LEU A 53 2.27 6.60 -0.53
C LEU A 53 3.53 6.97 0.25
N ARG A 54 3.90 8.26 0.30
CA ARG A 54 5.05 8.71 1.08
C ARG A 54 4.85 8.51 2.57
N GLU A 55 3.66 8.84 3.06
CA GLU A 55 3.32 8.65 4.47
C GLU A 55 3.32 7.16 4.85
N LEU A 56 2.78 6.30 3.98
CA LEU A 56 2.82 4.86 4.19
C LEU A 56 4.26 4.35 4.22
N LEU A 57 5.12 4.79 3.32
CA LEU A 57 6.54 4.41 3.34
C LEU A 57 7.21 4.79 4.66
N VAL A 58 6.99 6.02 5.14
CA VAL A 58 7.51 6.48 6.44
C VAL A 58 6.99 5.62 7.58
N ALA A 59 5.70 5.26 7.57
CA ALA A 59 5.10 4.39 8.57
C ALA A 59 5.74 3.00 8.59
N LEU A 60 6.00 2.41 7.42
CA LEU A 60 6.66 1.11 7.31
C LEU A 60 8.12 1.18 7.77
N GLU A 61 8.85 2.22 7.39
CA GLU A 61 10.23 2.42 7.83
C GLU A 61 10.34 2.65 9.35
N ALA A 62 9.27 3.11 10.01
CA ALA A 62 9.20 3.26 11.45
C ALA A 62 8.87 1.95 12.20
N LEU A 63 8.50 0.86 11.51
CA LEU A 63 8.23 -0.42 12.15
C LEU A 63 9.51 -0.99 12.79
N PRO A 64 9.47 -1.44 14.06
CA PRO A 64 10.66 -1.95 14.75
C PRO A 64 11.19 -3.26 14.13
N ASP A 65 10.29 -4.17 13.77
CA ASP A 65 10.66 -5.53 13.37
C ASP A 65 10.72 -5.74 11.86
N LYS A 66 10.36 -4.71 11.05
CA LYS A 66 10.34 -4.80 9.59
C LYS A 66 9.57 -6.02 9.07
N LYS A 67 8.40 -6.28 9.68
CA LYS A 67 7.52 -7.40 9.37
C LYS A 67 6.11 -6.89 9.12
N LEU A 68 5.41 -7.54 8.17
CA LEU A 68 4.00 -7.31 7.91
C LEU A 68 3.24 -8.64 8.02
N ILE A 69 2.01 -8.57 8.50
CA ILE A 69 1.08 -9.70 8.54
C ILE A 69 0.06 -9.61 7.41
N GLU A 70 -0.57 -10.71 7.09
CA GLU A 70 -1.73 -10.81 6.19
C GLU A 70 -3.02 -11.01 6.97
N ASN A 71 -4.15 -10.81 6.31
CA ASN A 71 -5.50 -11.15 6.80
C ASN A 71 -5.88 -10.51 8.16
N ALA A 72 -5.20 -9.48 8.60
CA ALA A 72 -5.51 -8.74 9.82
C ALA A 72 -4.94 -7.32 9.76
N ILE A 73 -5.63 -6.36 10.37
CA ILE A 73 -5.10 -5.00 10.52
C ILE A 73 -3.94 -5.01 11.51
N VAL A 74 -4.15 -5.63 12.68
CA VAL A 74 -3.16 -5.85 13.73
C VAL A 74 -3.42 -7.20 14.39
N GLN A 75 -2.38 -8.02 14.57
CA GLN A 75 -2.41 -9.28 15.29
C GLN A 75 -1.07 -9.51 15.97
N ASP A 76 -1.08 -9.95 17.24
CA ASP A 76 0.11 -10.28 18.04
C ASP A 76 1.18 -9.16 18.06
N GLY A 77 0.74 -7.89 18.07
CA GLY A 77 1.62 -6.73 18.07
C GLY A 77 2.22 -6.36 16.69
N CYS A 78 1.99 -7.18 15.68
CA CYS A 78 2.33 -6.92 14.28
C CYS A 78 1.14 -6.28 13.54
N SER A 79 1.39 -5.65 12.40
CA SER A 79 0.36 -5.01 11.58
C SER A 79 0.52 -5.34 10.09
N CYS A 80 -0.57 -5.29 9.33
CA CYS A 80 -0.49 -5.17 7.88
C CYS A 80 0.00 -3.76 7.48
N SER A 81 0.23 -3.53 6.20
CA SER A 81 0.72 -2.23 5.71
C SER A 81 -0.22 -1.06 6.05
N LEU A 82 -1.53 -1.22 5.89
CA LEU A 82 -2.52 -0.18 6.24
C LEU A 82 -2.65 0.00 7.76
N GLY A 83 -2.57 -1.10 8.52
CA GLY A 83 -2.50 -1.07 9.98
C GLY A 83 -1.27 -0.32 10.50
N ALA A 84 -0.11 -0.52 9.88
CA ALA A 84 1.11 0.22 10.21
C ALA A 84 0.93 1.74 10.05
N LEU A 85 0.26 2.18 8.98
CA LEU A 85 -0.06 3.60 8.78
C LEU A 85 -1.02 4.13 9.85
N ALA A 86 -2.05 3.35 10.23
CA ALA A 86 -2.97 3.74 11.30
C ALA A 86 -2.23 3.95 12.62
N VAL A 87 -1.40 2.98 13.00
CA VAL A 87 -0.57 3.07 14.22
C VAL A 87 0.34 4.29 14.16
N HIS A 88 1.04 4.49 13.04
CA HIS A 88 1.95 5.62 12.85
C HIS A 88 1.25 6.97 13.06
N ARG A 89 0.09 7.18 12.45
CA ARG A 89 -0.70 8.44 12.58
C ARG A 89 -1.14 8.70 14.02
N ARG A 90 -1.67 7.69 14.69
CA ARG A 90 -2.19 7.81 16.04
C ARG A 90 -1.05 8.06 17.05
N VAL A 91 0.07 7.39 16.89
CA VAL A 91 1.28 7.62 17.72
C VAL A 91 1.85 9.03 17.46
N ALA A 92 1.88 9.49 16.22
CA ALA A 92 2.28 10.85 15.88
C ALA A 92 1.33 11.92 16.48
N ALA A 93 0.06 11.57 16.69
CA ALA A 93 -0.93 12.40 17.41
C ALA A 93 -0.78 12.34 18.95
N GLY A 94 0.18 11.58 19.48
CA GLY A 94 0.48 11.49 20.91
C GLY A 94 -0.19 10.33 21.63
N GLU A 95 -0.83 9.39 20.91
CA GLU A 95 -1.45 8.23 21.52
C GLU A 95 -0.40 7.17 21.92
N ASN A 96 -0.72 6.39 22.94
CA ASN A 96 0.14 5.28 23.37
C ASN A 96 0.09 4.14 22.34
N ARG A 97 1.25 3.70 21.86
CA ARG A 97 1.36 2.67 20.81
C ARG A 97 0.66 1.35 21.18
N ASP A 98 0.84 0.87 22.40
CA ASP A 98 0.28 -0.42 22.81
C ASP A 98 -1.24 -0.35 22.92
N ALA A 99 -1.78 0.78 23.38
CA ALA A 99 -3.21 1.03 23.41
C ALA A 99 -3.80 1.07 21.98
N VAL A 100 -3.12 1.73 21.05
CA VAL A 100 -3.53 1.77 19.63
C VAL A 100 -3.52 0.38 19.00
N LEU A 101 -2.48 -0.42 19.26
CA LEU A 101 -2.39 -1.78 18.75
C LEU A 101 -3.52 -2.66 19.30
N ALA A 102 -3.82 -2.57 20.60
CA ALA A 102 -4.90 -3.32 21.23
C ALA A 102 -6.27 -2.94 20.64
N GLU A 103 -6.53 -1.66 20.41
CA GLU A 103 -7.79 -1.19 19.82
C GLU A 103 -7.94 -1.65 18.37
N LEU A 104 -6.89 -1.54 17.55
CA LEU A 104 -6.92 -2.00 16.17
C LEU A 104 -7.04 -3.53 16.07
N ALA A 105 -6.44 -4.28 16.99
CA ALA A 105 -6.61 -5.73 17.07
C ALA A 105 -8.05 -6.12 17.39
N ALA A 106 -8.77 -5.33 18.21
CA ALA A 106 -10.17 -5.59 18.53
C ALA A 106 -11.09 -5.46 17.30
N ILE A 107 -10.74 -4.62 16.32
CA ILE A 107 -11.50 -4.47 15.06
C ILE A 107 -11.51 -5.79 14.28
N ASN A 108 -10.43 -6.57 14.30
CA ASN A 108 -10.36 -7.85 13.59
C ASN A 108 -11.31 -8.92 14.14
N VAL A 109 -11.71 -8.82 15.43
CA VAL A 109 -12.56 -9.83 16.09
C VAL A 109 -14.01 -9.76 15.60
N ASP A 110 -14.44 -8.60 15.14
CA ASP A 110 -15.80 -8.39 14.61
C ASP A 110 -15.93 -8.80 13.13
N ILE A 111 -14.80 -9.13 12.49
CA ILE A 111 -14.78 -9.60 11.10
C ILE A 111 -14.86 -11.12 11.13
N ASP A 112 -16.01 -11.68 10.72
CA ASP A 112 -16.21 -13.12 10.60
C ASP A 112 -15.17 -13.74 9.67
N ASP A 113 -14.48 -14.81 10.10
CA ASP A 113 -13.47 -15.54 9.31
C ASP A 113 -13.96 -15.98 7.91
N SER A 114 -15.29 -16.05 7.72
CA SER A 114 -15.90 -16.34 6.42
C SER A 114 -15.98 -15.14 5.47
N ALA A 115 -15.77 -13.91 5.95
CA ALA A 115 -15.92 -12.66 5.21
C ALA A 115 -14.57 -12.01 4.81
N TRP A 116 -13.45 -12.66 5.10
CA TRP A 116 -12.10 -12.18 4.74
C TRP A 116 -11.79 -12.35 3.24
N ASP A 117 -12.67 -11.84 2.39
CA ASP A 117 -12.41 -11.68 0.95
C ASP A 117 -11.77 -10.31 0.59
N GLY A 118 -11.29 -9.58 1.59
CA GLY A 118 -10.69 -8.25 1.43
C GLY A 118 -11.72 -7.10 1.38
N GLU A 119 -13.02 -7.41 1.32
CA GLU A 119 -14.05 -6.38 1.13
C GLU A 119 -14.20 -5.46 2.36
N GLU A 120 -13.91 -5.92 3.58
CA GLU A 120 -14.13 -5.15 4.80
C GLU A 120 -12.97 -4.20 5.17
N ILE A 121 -11.74 -4.54 4.82
CA ILE A 121 -10.58 -3.66 5.08
C ILE A 121 -10.63 -2.39 4.23
N LEU A 122 -11.20 -2.46 3.03
CA LEU A 122 -11.26 -1.32 2.12
C LEU A 122 -12.18 -0.20 2.62
N PRO A 123 -13.42 -0.46 3.09
CA PRO A 123 -14.25 0.56 3.74
C PRO A 123 -13.54 1.19 4.94
N TRP A 124 -12.93 0.39 5.81
CA TRP A 124 -12.16 0.89 6.93
C TRP A 124 -11.00 1.79 6.49
N ALA A 125 -10.17 1.34 5.54
CA ALA A 125 -9.04 2.11 5.04
C ALA A 125 -9.47 3.42 4.37
N THR A 126 -10.57 3.41 3.62
CA THR A 126 -11.07 4.62 2.96
C THR A 126 -11.69 5.62 3.93
N HIS A 127 -12.37 5.16 4.97
CA HIS A 127 -13.01 6.03 5.96
C HIS A 127 -12.03 6.49 7.06
N VAL A 128 -11.25 5.57 7.63
CA VAL A 128 -10.38 5.87 8.77
C VAL A 128 -9.05 6.48 8.31
N LEU A 129 -8.45 5.93 7.25
CA LEU A 129 -7.18 6.42 6.73
C LEU A 129 -7.34 7.47 5.62
N ALA A 130 -8.58 7.74 5.19
CA ALA A 130 -8.84 8.56 4.01
C ALA A 130 -8.05 8.11 2.77
N ALA A 131 -7.78 6.79 2.66
CA ALA A 131 -7.04 6.21 1.56
C ALA A 131 -7.83 6.34 0.24
N PRO A 132 -7.18 6.62 -0.89
CA PRO A 132 -7.83 6.49 -2.20
C PRO A 132 -8.20 5.02 -2.44
N PHE A 133 -9.46 4.73 -2.79
CA PHE A 133 -10.02 3.37 -2.82
C PHE A 133 -9.16 2.35 -3.61
N TYR A 134 -8.91 2.61 -4.90
CA TYR A 134 -8.14 1.69 -5.74
C TYR A 134 -6.68 1.54 -5.30
N LEU A 135 -6.13 2.57 -4.65
CA LEU A 135 -4.79 2.52 -4.09
C LEU A 135 -4.75 1.67 -2.82
N ALA A 136 -5.76 1.77 -1.96
CA ALA A 136 -5.90 0.94 -0.77
C ALA A 136 -6.07 -0.54 -1.14
N ASP A 137 -6.89 -0.83 -2.14
CA ASP A 137 -7.12 -2.16 -2.68
C ASP A 137 -5.82 -2.78 -3.23
N GLN A 138 -5.06 -2.03 -4.04
CA GLN A 138 -3.77 -2.50 -4.53
C GLN A 138 -2.76 -2.74 -3.41
N ILE A 139 -2.74 -1.90 -2.37
CA ILE A 139 -1.87 -2.07 -1.21
C ILE A 139 -2.26 -3.33 -0.44
N ALA A 140 -3.54 -3.58 -0.22
CA ALA A 140 -4.02 -4.80 0.42
C ALA A 140 -3.63 -6.04 -0.39
N SER A 141 -3.89 -6.05 -1.70
CA SER A 141 -3.50 -7.14 -2.59
C SER A 141 -2.00 -7.46 -2.54
N ILE A 142 -1.13 -6.44 -2.55
CA ILE A 142 0.33 -6.65 -2.47
C ILE A 142 0.72 -7.16 -1.09
N ASN A 143 0.02 -6.71 -0.04
CA ASN A 143 0.25 -7.19 1.32
C ASN A 143 -0.06 -8.68 1.44
N ASP A 144 -1.11 -9.17 0.81
CA ASP A 144 -1.65 -10.52 0.99
C ASP A 144 -1.26 -11.52 -0.13
N ASP A 145 -0.39 -11.12 -1.06
CA ASP A 145 -0.01 -11.87 -2.28
C ASP A 145 0.70 -13.23 -2.02
N GLU A 146 1.24 -13.46 -0.83
CA GLU A 146 1.88 -14.74 -0.46
C GLU A 146 1.41 -15.17 0.93
N GLY A 147 0.49 -16.12 0.99
CA GLY A 147 -0.13 -16.57 2.24
C GLY A 147 0.83 -17.03 3.32
N GLY A 148 0.47 -16.75 4.59
CA GLY A 148 1.13 -17.20 5.82
C GLY A 148 1.92 -16.11 6.53
N ASN A 149 1.88 -16.19 7.88
CA ASN A 149 2.49 -15.20 8.79
C ASN A 149 3.77 -15.71 9.47
N ASP A 150 4.45 -16.72 8.92
CA ASP A 150 5.77 -17.09 9.43
C ASP A 150 6.78 -15.95 9.26
N GLU A 151 7.87 -16.01 10.02
CA GLU A 151 8.86 -14.93 10.08
C GLU A 151 9.46 -14.59 8.71
N THR A 152 9.74 -15.59 7.90
CA THR A 152 10.36 -15.40 6.58
C THR A 152 9.41 -14.69 5.63
N ARG A 153 8.14 -15.10 5.60
CA ARG A 153 7.11 -14.50 4.75
C ARG A 153 6.75 -13.09 5.19
N SER A 154 6.64 -12.86 6.49
CA SER A 154 6.36 -11.52 7.06
C SER A 154 7.45 -10.51 6.70
N THR A 155 8.73 -10.91 6.71
CA THR A 155 9.85 -10.07 6.29
C THR A 155 9.85 -9.87 4.77
N ALA A 156 9.65 -10.93 3.98
CA ALA A 156 9.58 -10.83 2.52
C ALA A 156 8.42 -9.92 2.06
N ARG A 157 7.29 -9.96 2.76
CA ARG A 157 6.13 -9.09 2.54
C ARG A 157 6.49 -7.63 2.79
N TYR A 158 7.19 -7.33 3.88
CA TYR A 158 7.70 -5.99 4.17
C TYR A 158 8.61 -5.48 3.04
N ASP A 159 9.61 -6.27 2.65
CA ASP A 159 10.57 -5.89 1.61
C ASP A 159 9.88 -5.65 0.26
N ARG A 160 8.93 -6.50 -0.11
CA ARG A 160 8.12 -6.36 -1.33
C ARG A 160 7.30 -5.08 -1.31
N MET A 161 6.62 -4.79 -0.18
CA MET A 161 5.81 -3.59 -0.03
C MET A 161 6.66 -2.32 -0.12
N VAL A 162 7.76 -2.26 0.61
CA VAL A 162 8.69 -1.10 0.56
C VAL A 162 9.23 -0.88 -0.85
N LYS A 163 9.67 -1.94 -1.52
CA LYS A 163 10.17 -1.87 -2.90
C LYS A 163 9.10 -1.37 -3.87
N TRP A 164 7.86 -1.85 -3.72
CA TRP A 164 6.75 -1.40 -4.55
C TRP A 164 6.46 0.08 -4.29
N LEU A 165 6.34 0.52 -3.03
CA LEU A 165 6.12 1.93 -2.68
C LEU A 165 7.19 2.85 -3.28
N GLN A 166 8.46 2.49 -3.14
CA GLN A 166 9.57 3.24 -3.73
C GLN A 166 9.47 3.34 -5.25
N SER A 167 8.92 2.32 -5.92
CA SER A 167 8.68 2.33 -7.36
C SER A 167 7.50 3.22 -7.80
N GLN A 168 6.55 3.48 -6.89
CA GLN A 168 5.35 4.28 -7.17
C GLN A 168 5.49 5.76 -6.78
N ILE A 169 6.43 6.09 -5.91
CA ILE A 169 6.67 7.47 -5.46
C ILE A 169 7.47 8.21 -6.53
N PHE A 170 6.91 9.31 -7.03
CA PHE A 170 7.60 10.20 -7.97
C PHE A 170 8.17 11.41 -7.24
N GLU A 171 9.33 11.89 -7.67
CA GLU A 171 9.76 13.24 -7.33
C GLU A 171 8.78 14.22 -8.00
N ILE A 172 8.04 14.96 -7.18
CA ILE A 172 7.21 16.07 -7.69
C ILE A 172 8.19 17.19 -7.98
N ASP A 173 8.35 17.55 -9.24
CA ASP A 173 9.09 18.74 -9.64
C ASP A 173 8.30 19.97 -9.20
N VAL A 174 8.53 20.41 -7.95
CA VAL A 174 7.86 21.58 -7.35
C VAL A 174 8.20 22.87 -8.11
N ALA A 175 9.20 22.84 -8.97
CA ALA A 175 9.65 24.00 -9.77
C ALA A 175 8.66 24.44 -10.85
N ARG A 176 7.69 23.61 -11.23
CA ARG A 176 6.75 23.94 -12.32
C ARG A 176 5.49 24.70 -11.91
N GLU A 177 5.16 24.77 -10.61
CA GLU A 177 3.95 25.45 -10.13
C GLU A 177 4.15 26.93 -9.78
N VAL A 178 5.38 27.45 -9.85
CA VAL A 178 5.66 28.86 -9.49
C VAL A 178 5.63 29.79 -10.72
N GLU A 179 5.54 29.26 -11.94
CA GLU A 179 5.57 30.07 -13.20
C GLU A 179 4.23 30.09 -13.97
N SER A 180 3.13 29.69 -13.35
CA SER A 180 1.78 29.80 -13.92
C SER A 180 0.87 30.60 -13.03
#